data_aae15f7ace3bea84cd5a7da486081643
#
_entry.id   aae15f7ace3bea84cd5a7da486081643
#
_cell.length_a   1.000
_cell.length_b   1.000
_cell.length_c   1.000
_cell.angle_alpha   90.00
_cell.angle_beta   90.00
_cell.angle_gamma   90.00
#
_symmetry.space_group_name_H-M   'P 1'
#
loop_
_entity.id
_entity.type
_entity.pdbx_description
1 polymer ?
#
loop_
_entity_poly.entity_id
_entity_poly.type
_entity_poly.pdbx_seq_one_letter_code
_entity_poly.pdbx_strand_id
1 'polypeptide(L)'
;TIVSVSNIYAQNIEDALRYSSESLNGTARFNALSGAFGALGADISSVAINPAGRAIFIKNTGSATISVLNNNNKSNYFETNTKATNTNLKFNQAGFIFSATNRNKKSAFNKFSGGFSYVAANNFDNEIFIAGLGNNSIADYFLEQADGVPLDLLQLQSSETISSLYAYLGANYGVSTQNAFLGYQSYIIDPINANDPENSEYESNVAAGIFNQNYYYSSTGYNGKYAFNFATEIKNVVSIGINLNSNNFNYRQSTFLNETNNNFGGSISYIGFQNDLYTYGGGFSAQIGAIA
;
A
#
# COMPACT_ATOMS: atom_id res chain seq x y z
N THR A 1 30.15 8.16 -8.24
CA THR A 1 28.99 7.45 -7.69
C THR A 1 28.15 6.98 -8.86
N ILE A 2 28.16 5.68 -9.15
CA ILE A 2 27.35 5.07 -10.22
C ILE A 2 25.96 4.82 -9.60
N VAL A 3 24.96 5.57 -10.03
CA VAL A 3 23.55 5.27 -9.73
C VAL A 3 23.12 4.21 -10.73
N SER A 4 23.02 2.96 -10.28
CA SER A 4 22.39 1.91 -11.05
C SER A 4 20.88 2.12 -11.02
N VAL A 5 20.31 2.55 -12.11
CA VAL A 5 18.85 2.58 -12.32
C VAL A 5 18.45 1.19 -12.80
N SER A 6 17.96 0.37 -11.89
CA SER A 6 17.27 -0.86 -12.26
C SER A 6 15.84 -0.51 -12.72
N ASN A 7 15.48 -0.90 -13.92
CA ASN A 7 14.10 -0.82 -14.40
C ASN A 7 13.25 -1.81 -13.60
N ILE A 8 12.34 -1.30 -12.78
CA ILE A 8 11.38 -2.11 -12.03
C ILE A 8 10.07 -2.09 -12.82
N TYR A 9 9.77 -3.18 -13.52
CA TYR A 9 8.57 -3.32 -14.37
C TYR A 9 7.29 -3.72 -13.60
N ALA A 10 7.32 -3.81 -12.27
CA ALA A 10 6.22 -4.35 -11.47
C ALA A 10 5.39 -3.31 -10.70
N GLN A 11 5.65 -2.01 -10.86
CA GLN A 11 4.92 -0.97 -10.13
C GLN A 11 4.00 -0.20 -11.07
N ASN A 12 2.69 -0.24 -10.76
CA ASN A 12 1.72 0.64 -11.40
C ASN A 12 1.68 2.02 -10.68
N ILE A 13 1.04 3.00 -11.30
CA ILE A 13 0.93 4.35 -10.74
C ILE A 13 0.16 4.40 -9.41
N GLU A 14 -0.75 3.46 -9.20
CA GLU A 14 -1.54 3.34 -7.97
C GLU A 14 -0.66 2.90 -6.80
N ASP A 15 0.27 1.97 -7.02
CA ASP A 15 1.24 1.55 -6.03
C ASP A 15 2.21 2.67 -5.69
N ALA A 16 2.71 3.39 -6.69
CA ALA A 16 3.56 4.55 -6.47
C ALA A 16 2.86 5.62 -5.61
N LEU A 17 1.58 5.92 -5.90
CA LEU A 17 0.78 6.85 -5.11
C LEU A 17 0.52 6.33 -3.69
N ARG A 18 0.17 5.05 -3.54
CA ARG A 18 -0.09 4.41 -2.24
C ARG A 18 1.11 4.47 -1.31
N TYR A 19 2.31 4.19 -1.82
CA TYR A 19 3.51 4.13 -1.00
C TYR A 19 4.17 5.49 -0.77
N SER A 20 3.94 6.46 -1.64
CA SER A 20 4.46 7.83 -1.51
C SER A 20 3.57 8.74 -0.65
N SER A 21 2.29 8.39 -0.48
CA SER A 21 1.38 9.22 0.30
C SER A 21 1.67 9.08 1.81
N GLU A 22 1.74 10.21 2.50
CA GLU A 22 1.83 10.28 3.96
C GLU A 22 0.54 10.92 4.50
N SER A 23 -0.08 10.30 5.50
CA SER A 23 -1.19 10.87 6.22
C SER A 23 -0.70 11.66 7.43
N LEU A 24 -1.43 12.70 7.78
CA LEU A 24 -1.13 13.49 8.97
C LEU A 24 -1.44 12.67 10.22
N ASN A 25 -0.39 12.16 10.87
CA ASN A 25 -0.49 11.36 12.07
C ASN A 25 0.45 11.88 13.16
N GLY A 26 0.01 11.77 14.41
CA GLY A 26 0.82 12.22 15.52
C GLY A 26 0.07 12.21 16.85
N THR A 27 0.47 13.11 17.76
CA THR A 27 -0.27 13.35 19.00
C THR A 27 -1.67 13.89 18.71
N ALA A 28 -2.60 13.74 19.65
CA ALA A 28 -3.94 14.30 19.50
C ALA A 28 -3.91 15.83 19.29
N ARG A 29 -2.98 16.52 19.96
CA ARG A 29 -2.76 17.96 19.78
C ARG A 29 -2.27 18.28 18.37
N PHE A 30 -1.31 17.51 17.85
CA PHE A 30 -0.78 17.67 16.50
C PHE A 30 -1.87 17.50 15.44
N ASN A 31 -2.69 16.46 15.58
CA ASN A 31 -3.79 16.19 14.66
C ASN A 31 -4.90 17.27 14.75
N ALA A 32 -5.23 17.73 15.96
CA ALA A 32 -6.24 18.77 16.17
C ALA A 32 -5.86 20.13 15.53
N LEU A 33 -4.55 20.41 15.42
CA LEU A 33 -4.02 21.59 14.76
C LEU A 33 -3.61 21.33 13.30
N SER A 34 -4.06 20.23 12.70
CA SER A 34 -3.77 19.84 11.32
C SER A 34 -2.27 19.90 10.97
N GLY A 35 -1.41 19.55 11.93
CA GLY A 35 0.06 19.55 11.75
C GLY A 35 0.71 20.93 11.69
N ALA A 36 0.06 22.01 12.08
CA ALA A 36 0.60 23.38 12.02
C ALA A 36 1.69 23.65 13.06
N PHE A 37 2.76 22.83 13.05
CA PHE A 37 3.85 22.86 14.03
C PHE A 37 5.21 23.25 13.42
N GLY A 38 5.24 23.68 12.16
CA GLY A 38 6.51 24.01 11.47
C GLY A 38 7.36 25.06 12.19
N ALA A 39 6.71 26.10 12.74
CA ALA A 39 7.35 27.16 13.55
C ALA A 39 7.08 27.00 15.06
N LEU A 40 5.97 26.36 15.43
CA LEU A 40 5.54 26.28 16.83
C LEU A 40 6.41 25.31 17.66
N GLY A 41 6.80 24.18 17.10
CA GLY A 41 7.55 23.16 17.82
C GLY A 41 6.83 22.62 19.07
N ALA A 42 7.59 22.09 20.03
CA ALA A 42 7.13 21.62 21.35
C ALA A 42 6.01 20.56 21.31
N ASP A 43 6.00 19.75 20.27
CA ASP A 43 5.22 18.52 20.15
C ASP A 43 6.12 17.41 19.60
N ILE A 44 6.01 16.19 20.11
CA ILE A 44 6.87 15.08 19.65
C ILE A 44 6.69 14.82 18.15
N SER A 45 5.47 14.99 17.64
CA SER A 45 5.16 14.80 16.23
C SER A 45 5.63 15.96 15.34
N SER A 46 5.90 17.14 15.91
CA SER A 46 6.40 18.31 15.16
C SER A 46 7.72 18.08 14.45
N VAL A 47 8.51 17.13 14.96
CA VAL A 47 9.80 16.72 14.40
C VAL A 47 9.67 16.18 12.97
N ALA A 48 8.53 15.59 12.64
CA ALA A 48 8.26 15.10 11.27
C ALA A 48 8.13 16.27 10.27
N ILE A 49 7.72 17.45 10.74
CA ILE A 49 7.56 18.66 9.93
C ILE A 49 8.85 19.49 9.94
N ASN A 50 9.37 19.79 11.14
CA ASN A 50 10.57 20.59 11.31
C ASN A 50 11.42 20.05 12.48
N PRO A 51 12.63 19.49 12.19
CA PRO A 51 13.50 18.94 13.23
C PRO A 51 13.91 19.96 14.31
N ALA A 52 13.97 21.25 13.99
CA ALA A 52 14.31 22.31 14.94
C ALA A 52 13.27 22.47 16.06
N GLY A 53 12.01 22.05 15.83
CA GLY A 53 10.92 22.10 16.80
C GLY A 53 11.23 21.36 18.10
N ARG A 54 12.21 20.44 18.11
CA ARG A 54 12.66 19.74 19.32
C ARG A 54 13.46 20.64 20.27
N ALA A 55 14.17 21.62 19.76
CA ALA A 55 14.90 22.57 20.60
C ALA A 55 13.97 23.44 21.49
N ILE A 56 12.69 23.54 21.15
CA ILE A 56 11.70 24.31 21.92
C ILE A 56 11.34 23.62 23.25
N PHE A 57 11.56 22.31 23.40
CA PHE A 57 11.26 21.60 24.64
C PHE A 57 12.13 22.08 25.81
N ILE A 58 11.48 22.35 26.95
CA ILE A 58 12.13 22.83 28.18
C ILE A 58 12.48 21.65 29.11
N LYS A 59 11.71 20.55 29.03
CA LYS A 59 11.84 19.37 29.90
C LYS A 59 11.91 18.10 29.07
N ASN A 60 12.49 17.06 29.67
CA ASN A 60 12.39 15.72 29.13
C ASN A 60 10.92 15.32 29.02
N THR A 61 10.53 14.81 27.87
CA THR A 61 9.12 14.51 27.56
C THR A 61 9.04 13.20 26.81
N GLY A 62 8.07 12.37 27.18
CA GLY A 62 7.68 11.18 26.44
C GLY A 62 6.19 11.21 26.11
N SER A 63 5.80 10.66 24.99
CA SER A 63 4.39 10.47 24.64
C SER A 63 4.18 9.23 23.78
N ALA A 64 2.98 8.69 23.90
CA ALA A 64 2.46 7.65 23.01
C ALA A 64 1.00 7.98 22.68
N THR A 65 0.58 7.67 21.48
CA THR A 65 -0.80 7.92 21.02
C THR A 65 -1.35 6.68 20.33
N ILE A 66 -2.54 6.30 20.77
CA ILE A 66 -3.34 5.22 20.19
C ILE A 66 -4.67 5.88 19.72
N SER A 67 -5.19 5.42 18.59
CA SER A 67 -6.49 5.85 18.08
C SER A 67 -7.32 4.65 17.62
N VAL A 68 -8.63 4.88 17.52
CA VAL A 68 -9.55 3.97 16.86
C VAL A 68 -9.85 4.54 15.48
N LEU A 69 -9.57 3.78 14.44
CA LEU A 69 -9.94 4.10 13.07
C LEU A 69 -11.16 3.29 12.68
N ASN A 70 -12.19 3.99 12.22
CA ASN A 70 -13.41 3.38 11.69
C ASN A 70 -13.53 3.73 10.21
N ASN A 71 -13.37 2.75 9.34
CA ASN A 71 -13.55 2.88 7.90
C ASN A 71 -14.95 2.38 7.53
N ASN A 72 -15.70 3.21 6.82
CA ASN A 72 -17.01 2.87 6.28
C ASN A 72 -16.98 3.03 4.76
N ASN A 73 -16.96 1.92 4.04
CA ASN A 73 -17.01 1.90 2.60
C ASN A 73 -18.45 1.61 2.14
N LYS A 74 -18.93 2.41 1.21
CA LYS A 74 -20.20 2.19 0.53
C LYS A 74 -19.90 2.00 -0.95
N SER A 75 -20.44 0.97 -1.52
CA SER A 75 -20.27 0.64 -2.94
C SER A 75 -21.64 0.56 -3.60
N ASN A 76 -21.73 1.03 -4.84
CA ASN A 76 -22.87 0.85 -5.71
C ASN A 76 -22.40 0.12 -6.97
N TYR A 77 -23.05 -1.00 -7.27
CA TYR A 77 -22.75 -1.83 -8.43
C TYR A 77 -24.06 -2.35 -9.03
N PHE A 78 -24.32 -2.00 -10.28
CA PHE A 78 -25.58 -2.34 -10.96
C PHE A 78 -26.81 -2.14 -10.05
N GLU A 79 -26.96 -0.90 -9.54
CA GLU A 79 -28.07 -0.48 -8.64
C GLU A 79 -28.10 -1.15 -7.25
N THR A 80 -27.20 -2.10 -6.98
CA THR A 80 -27.07 -2.73 -5.66
C THR A 80 -26.12 -1.92 -4.78
N ASN A 81 -26.60 -1.53 -3.61
CA ASN A 81 -25.78 -0.81 -2.63
C ASN A 81 -25.28 -1.77 -1.55
N THR A 82 -23.99 -1.77 -1.31
CA THR A 82 -23.36 -2.56 -0.25
C THR A 82 -22.56 -1.67 0.67
N LYS A 83 -22.27 -2.19 1.86
CA LYS A 83 -21.47 -1.49 2.88
C LYS A 83 -20.52 -2.46 3.54
N ALA A 84 -19.26 -2.05 3.68
CA ALA A 84 -18.28 -2.70 4.53
C ALA A 84 -17.81 -1.74 5.62
N THR A 85 -17.70 -2.23 6.85
CA THR A 85 -17.24 -1.43 8.00
C THR A 85 -16.13 -2.17 8.69
N ASN A 86 -14.98 -1.50 8.82
CA ASN A 86 -13.81 -2.04 9.51
C ASN A 86 -13.39 -1.06 10.63
N THR A 87 -13.20 -1.58 11.84
CA THR A 87 -12.79 -0.79 13.00
C THR A 87 -11.52 -1.38 13.59
N ASN A 88 -10.46 -0.60 13.60
CA ASN A 88 -9.14 -1.04 14.06
C ASN A 88 -8.54 -0.11 15.10
N LEU A 89 -7.83 -0.70 16.07
CA LEU A 89 -6.97 0.03 16.99
C LEU A 89 -5.64 0.33 16.29
N LYS A 90 -5.23 1.61 16.32
CA LYS A 90 -4.02 2.09 15.69
C LYS A 90 -3.03 2.64 16.69
N PHE A 91 -1.77 2.25 16.54
CA PHE A 91 -0.66 2.88 17.22
C PHE A 91 -0.11 4.01 16.34
N ASN A 92 -0.42 5.26 16.69
CA ASN A 92 -0.13 6.40 15.83
C ASN A 92 1.30 6.90 15.98
N GLN A 93 1.76 7.03 17.22
CA GLN A 93 3.11 7.52 17.50
C GLN A 93 3.58 7.12 18.90
N ALA A 94 4.89 7.05 19.07
CA ALA A 94 5.56 7.12 20.36
C ALA A 94 6.92 7.83 20.20
N GLY A 95 7.37 8.45 21.28
CA GLY A 95 8.68 9.05 21.29
C GLY A 95 9.07 9.61 22.63
N PHE A 96 10.35 9.95 22.73
CA PHE A 96 10.90 10.64 23.88
C PHE A 96 11.92 11.68 23.45
N ILE A 97 12.07 12.69 24.28
CA ILE A 97 12.96 13.83 24.11
C ILE A 97 13.74 14.04 25.37
N PHE A 98 15.04 14.17 25.23
CA PHE A 98 15.93 14.71 26.25
C PHE A 98 16.28 16.14 25.88
N SER A 99 16.18 17.06 26.84
CA SER A 99 16.55 18.47 26.71
C SER A 99 17.49 18.85 27.84
N ALA A 100 18.63 19.45 27.49
CA ALA A 100 19.63 19.90 28.44
C ALA A 100 19.99 21.36 28.14
N THR A 101 19.85 22.21 29.14
CA THR A 101 20.29 23.61 29.08
C THR A 101 21.79 23.72 29.34
N ASN A 102 22.48 24.45 28.50
CA ASN A 102 23.88 24.73 28.67
C ASN A 102 24.10 25.70 29.84
N ARG A 103 24.88 25.28 30.85
CA ARG A 103 25.18 26.09 32.00
C ARG A 103 26.24 27.17 31.75
N ASN A 104 27.02 27.05 30.66
CA ASN A 104 27.98 28.04 30.26
C ASN A 104 27.30 29.22 29.55
N LYS A 105 27.06 30.30 30.29
CA LYS A 105 26.40 31.52 29.76
C LYS A 105 27.20 32.26 28.68
N LYS A 106 28.50 31.93 28.49
CA LYS A 106 29.34 32.51 27.43
C LYS A 106 29.20 31.75 26.10
N SER A 107 28.60 30.58 26.12
CA SER A 107 28.36 29.76 24.92
C SER A 107 27.26 30.38 24.05
N ALA A 108 27.44 30.34 22.74
CA ALA A 108 26.38 30.69 21.80
C ALA A 108 25.26 29.63 21.79
N PHE A 109 25.56 28.38 22.18
CA PHE A 109 24.61 27.28 22.22
C PHE A 109 23.97 27.21 23.61
N ASN A 110 22.70 27.53 23.69
CA ASN A 110 21.96 27.66 24.95
C ASN A 110 21.33 26.34 25.41
N LYS A 111 20.93 25.54 24.47
CA LYS A 111 20.22 24.29 24.74
C LYS A 111 20.55 23.21 23.69
N PHE A 112 20.62 21.97 24.13
CA PHE A 112 20.75 20.80 23.31
C PHE A 112 19.57 19.89 23.58
N SER A 113 18.99 19.33 22.52
CA SER A 113 17.94 18.32 22.63
C SER A 113 18.18 17.21 21.65
N GLY A 114 17.83 16.01 22.06
CA GLY A 114 17.91 14.81 21.25
C GLY A 114 16.83 13.84 21.63
N GLY A 115 16.55 12.90 20.75
CA GLY A 115 15.59 11.86 21.06
C GLY A 115 15.20 11.04 19.86
N PHE A 116 14.26 10.19 20.12
CA PHE A 116 13.73 9.23 19.16
C PHE A 116 12.22 9.39 19.07
N SER A 117 11.68 9.20 17.88
CA SER A 117 10.24 9.11 17.65
C SER A 117 9.91 8.10 16.58
N TYR A 118 8.78 7.45 16.75
CA TYR A 118 8.08 6.66 15.77
C TYR A 118 6.75 7.34 15.42
N VAL A 119 6.43 7.39 14.14
CA VAL A 119 5.13 7.87 13.63
C VAL A 119 4.66 6.90 12.57
N ALA A 120 3.40 6.46 12.67
CA ALA A 120 2.73 5.75 11.61
C ALA A 120 2.39 6.75 10.50
N ALA A 121 3.19 6.79 9.44
CA ALA A 121 3.01 7.73 8.33
C ALA A 121 1.76 7.39 7.50
N ASN A 122 1.41 6.10 7.39
CA ASN A 122 0.17 5.67 6.76
C ASN A 122 -0.32 4.34 7.34
N ASN A 123 -1.59 4.07 7.16
CA ASN A 123 -2.23 2.81 7.49
C ASN A 123 -3.04 2.33 6.30
N PHE A 124 -2.87 1.05 5.95
CA PHE A 124 -3.46 0.45 4.77
C PHE A 124 -4.65 -0.47 5.06
N ASP A 125 -5.11 -0.54 6.33
CA ASP A 125 -6.26 -1.39 6.65
C ASP A 125 -7.54 -0.84 6.02
N ASN A 126 -8.10 -1.62 5.14
CA ASN A 126 -9.34 -1.28 4.44
C ASN A 126 -10.09 -2.56 4.05
N GLU A 127 -11.40 -2.49 4.02
CA GLU A 127 -12.28 -3.56 3.55
C GLU A 127 -13.34 -2.97 2.63
N ILE A 128 -13.56 -3.62 1.49
CA ILE A 128 -14.60 -3.25 0.53
C ILE A 128 -15.36 -4.53 0.18
N PHE A 129 -16.68 -4.41 0.16
CA PHE A 129 -17.57 -5.44 -0.34
C PHE A 129 -18.47 -4.85 -1.42
N ILE A 130 -18.48 -5.51 -2.58
CA ILE A 130 -19.29 -5.14 -3.73
C ILE A 130 -20.11 -6.38 -4.13
N ALA A 131 -21.40 -6.19 -4.35
CA ALA A 131 -22.26 -7.25 -4.85
C ALA A 131 -23.30 -6.70 -5.81
N GLY A 132 -23.68 -7.47 -6.80
CA GLY A 132 -24.71 -7.08 -7.75
C GLY A 132 -24.92 -8.09 -8.87
N LEU A 133 -25.96 -7.83 -9.65
CA LEU A 133 -26.24 -8.57 -10.89
C LEU A 133 -25.74 -7.75 -12.07
N GLY A 134 -24.76 -8.29 -12.80
CA GLY A 134 -24.18 -7.67 -13.98
C GLY A 134 -24.43 -8.48 -15.24
N ASN A 135 -24.11 -7.91 -16.39
CA ASN A 135 -24.20 -8.59 -17.70
C ASN A 135 -22.83 -8.86 -18.33
N ASN A 136 -21.74 -8.50 -17.64
CA ASN A 136 -20.36 -8.77 -18.04
C ASN A 136 -19.78 -9.82 -17.10
N SER A 137 -19.14 -10.86 -17.64
CA SER A 137 -18.47 -11.89 -16.86
C SER A 137 -17.01 -11.53 -16.60
N ILE A 138 -16.43 -12.08 -15.53
CA ILE A 138 -14.97 -12.06 -15.31
C ILE A 138 -14.22 -12.82 -16.43
N ALA A 139 -14.90 -13.67 -17.20
CA ALA A 139 -14.30 -14.33 -18.35
C ALA A 139 -13.76 -13.33 -19.39
N ASP A 140 -14.39 -12.16 -19.54
CA ASP A 140 -13.92 -11.10 -20.43
C ASP A 140 -12.54 -10.60 -20.03
N TYR A 141 -12.27 -10.52 -18.71
CA TYR A 141 -10.95 -10.21 -18.21
C TYR A 141 -9.90 -11.25 -18.63
N PHE A 142 -10.22 -12.54 -18.51
CA PHE A 142 -9.26 -13.60 -18.91
C PHE A 142 -9.04 -13.61 -20.43
N LEU A 143 -10.06 -13.31 -21.23
CA LEU A 143 -9.91 -13.13 -22.67
C LEU A 143 -8.97 -11.98 -23.01
N GLU A 144 -9.13 -10.82 -22.35
CA GLU A 144 -8.26 -9.66 -22.55
C GLU A 144 -6.80 -9.97 -22.17
N GLN A 145 -6.60 -10.76 -21.10
CA GLN A 145 -5.25 -11.16 -20.68
C GLN A 145 -4.62 -12.19 -21.63
N ALA A 146 -5.43 -12.98 -22.34
CA ALA A 146 -4.98 -14.03 -23.25
C ALA A 146 -4.80 -13.54 -24.69
N ASP A 147 -5.35 -12.39 -25.05
CA ASP A 147 -5.25 -11.85 -26.40
C ASP A 147 -3.79 -11.66 -26.81
N GLY A 148 -3.38 -12.27 -27.92
CA GLY A 148 -2.01 -12.25 -28.44
C GLY A 148 -1.02 -13.19 -27.70
N VAL A 149 -1.45 -13.99 -26.72
CA VAL A 149 -0.59 -14.96 -26.03
C VAL A 149 -0.60 -16.29 -26.78
N PRO A 150 0.53 -16.82 -27.27
CA PRO A 150 0.57 -18.11 -27.95
C PRO A 150 0.14 -19.28 -27.05
N LEU A 151 -0.59 -20.22 -27.62
CA LEU A 151 -1.14 -21.39 -26.91
C LEU A 151 -0.07 -22.26 -26.28
N ASP A 152 1.09 -22.43 -26.93
CA ASP A 152 2.19 -23.24 -26.42
C ASP A 152 2.72 -22.73 -25.08
N LEU A 153 2.67 -21.41 -24.81
CA LEU A 153 3.01 -20.82 -23.51
C LEU A 153 2.01 -21.18 -22.40
N LEU A 154 0.77 -21.47 -22.74
CA LEU A 154 -0.28 -21.80 -21.78
C LEU A 154 -0.44 -23.30 -21.54
N GLN A 155 0.25 -24.14 -22.32
CA GLN A 155 0.21 -25.59 -22.22
C GLN A 155 1.32 -26.16 -21.34
N LEU A 156 0.96 -27.08 -20.44
CA LEU A 156 1.93 -27.79 -19.61
C LEU A 156 2.78 -28.74 -20.44
N GLN A 157 4.08 -28.64 -20.33
CA GLN A 157 5.01 -29.60 -20.89
C GLN A 157 5.16 -30.85 -19.99
N SER A 158 5.69 -31.96 -20.53
CA SER A 158 5.69 -33.29 -19.88
C SER A 158 6.31 -33.36 -18.47
N SER A 159 7.11 -32.38 -18.07
CA SER A 159 7.78 -32.33 -16.76
C SER A 159 7.32 -31.15 -15.89
N GLU A 160 6.34 -30.38 -16.33
CA GLU A 160 5.88 -29.18 -15.65
C GLU A 160 4.65 -29.45 -14.78
N THR A 161 4.53 -28.64 -13.74
CA THR A 161 3.33 -28.54 -12.92
C THR A 161 2.67 -27.19 -13.13
N ILE A 162 1.36 -27.07 -12.83
CA ILE A 162 0.63 -25.80 -12.89
C ILE A 162 1.41 -24.71 -12.11
N SER A 163 1.89 -25.01 -10.91
CA SER A 163 2.61 -24.05 -10.08
C SER A 163 3.96 -23.62 -10.67
N SER A 164 4.69 -24.56 -11.30
CA SER A 164 6.01 -24.25 -11.89
C SER A 164 5.87 -23.38 -13.14
N LEU A 165 4.91 -23.70 -14.03
CA LEU A 165 4.66 -22.90 -15.22
C LEU A 165 4.08 -21.52 -14.84
N TYR A 166 3.14 -21.47 -13.91
CA TYR A 166 2.62 -20.20 -13.40
C TYR A 166 3.73 -19.26 -12.89
N ALA A 167 4.66 -19.79 -12.08
CA ALA A 167 5.78 -19.00 -11.59
C ALA A 167 6.74 -18.57 -12.71
N TYR A 168 7.02 -19.45 -13.68
CA TYR A 168 7.85 -19.15 -14.84
C TYR A 168 7.24 -18.03 -15.70
N LEU A 169 5.93 -18.11 -15.98
CA LEU A 169 5.23 -17.09 -16.77
C LEU A 169 5.28 -15.72 -16.09
N GLY A 170 5.05 -15.68 -14.79
CA GLY A 170 5.14 -14.41 -14.04
C GLY A 170 6.52 -13.78 -14.06
N ALA A 171 7.57 -14.60 -13.95
CA ALA A 171 8.95 -14.11 -13.93
C ALA A 171 9.45 -13.63 -15.31
N ASN A 172 8.95 -14.23 -16.41
CA ASN A 172 9.48 -13.99 -17.75
C ASN A 172 8.53 -13.22 -18.68
N TYR A 173 7.21 -13.32 -18.48
CA TYR A 173 6.19 -12.73 -19.35
C TYR A 173 5.24 -11.77 -18.62
N GLY A 174 5.23 -11.80 -17.28
CA GLY A 174 4.44 -10.88 -16.45
C GLY A 174 3.06 -11.42 -16.06
N VAL A 175 2.33 -10.60 -15.30
CA VAL A 175 1.05 -10.96 -14.66
C VAL A 175 -0.04 -11.23 -15.69
N SER A 176 -0.04 -10.54 -16.82
CA SER A 176 -1.03 -10.75 -17.89
C SER A 176 -1.01 -12.20 -18.38
N THR A 177 0.17 -12.72 -18.72
CA THR A 177 0.33 -14.11 -19.19
C THR A 177 0.03 -15.13 -18.08
N GLN A 178 0.32 -14.80 -16.81
CA GLN A 178 -0.10 -15.65 -15.68
C GLN A 178 -1.64 -15.76 -15.61
N ASN A 179 -2.35 -14.65 -15.79
CA ASN A 179 -3.81 -14.64 -15.75
C ASN A 179 -4.41 -15.35 -16.97
N ALA A 180 -3.83 -15.17 -18.17
CA ALA A 180 -4.19 -15.97 -19.35
C ALA A 180 -4.07 -17.47 -19.07
N PHE A 181 -2.95 -17.90 -18.48
CA PHE A 181 -2.73 -19.27 -18.09
C PHE A 181 -3.76 -19.80 -17.09
N LEU A 182 -4.14 -19.00 -16.08
CA LEU A 182 -5.19 -19.39 -15.14
C LEU A 182 -6.54 -19.54 -15.84
N GLY A 183 -6.91 -18.61 -16.74
CA GLY A 183 -8.12 -18.69 -17.54
C GLY A 183 -8.19 -19.95 -18.40
N TYR A 184 -7.08 -20.29 -19.07
CA TYR A 184 -6.97 -21.48 -19.89
C TYR A 184 -6.98 -22.79 -19.05
N GLN A 185 -6.16 -22.89 -18.01
CA GLN A 185 -6.07 -24.09 -17.17
C GLN A 185 -7.35 -24.37 -16.36
N SER A 186 -8.17 -23.36 -16.13
CA SER A 186 -9.48 -23.51 -15.47
C SER A 186 -10.65 -23.69 -16.44
N TYR A 187 -10.38 -23.80 -17.76
CA TYR A 187 -11.37 -23.91 -18.82
C TYR A 187 -12.36 -22.74 -18.89
N ILE A 188 -12.01 -21.58 -18.35
CA ILE A 188 -12.82 -20.35 -18.50
C ILE A 188 -12.74 -19.86 -19.94
N ILE A 189 -11.57 -20.01 -20.57
CA ILE A 189 -11.32 -19.70 -21.98
C ILE A 189 -10.69 -20.90 -22.68
N ASP A 190 -11.00 -21.06 -23.96
CA ASP A 190 -10.39 -22.05 -24.85
C ASP A 190 -9.79 -21.38 -26.10
N PRO A 191 -8.74 -21.95 -26.69
CA PRO A 191 -8.18 -21.44 -27.93
C PRO A 191 -9.15 -21.69 -29.08
N ILE A 192 -9.27 -20.75 -30.02
CA ILE A 192 -10.09 -20.91 -31.23
C ILE A 192 -9.57 -22.07 -32.07
N ASN A 193 -8.27 -22.26 -32.15
CA ASN A 193 -7.65 -23.41 -32.83
C ASN A 193 -6.72 -24.17 -31.86
N ALA A 194 -7.24 -25.21 -31.24
CA ALA A 194 -6.52 -26.04 -30.28
C ALA A 194 -5.36 -26.88 -30.90
N ASN A 195 -5.29 -27.00 -32.24
CA ASN A 195 -4.26 -27.76 -32.94
C ASN A 195 -3.08 -26.88 -33.40
N ASP A 196 -3.17 -25.59 -33.21
CA ASP A 196 -2.14 -24.63 -33.59
C ASP A 196 -1.41 -24.11 -32.34
N PRO A 197 -0.14 -24.49 -32.10
CA PRO A 197 0.62 -23.97 -30.96
C PRO A 197 0.80 -22.45 -30.96
N GLU A 198 0.79 -21.82 -32.15
CA GLU A 198 0.90 -20.38 -32.32
C GLU A 198 -0.46 -19.64 -32.23
N ASN A 199 -1.56 -20.39 -31.98
CA ASN A 199 -2.85 -19.74 -31.78
C ASN A 199 -2.77 -18.71 -30.67
N SER A 200 -3.27 -17.51 -30.92
CA SER A 200 -3.25 -16.38 -29.96
C SER A 200 -4.64 -15.76 -29.77
N GLU A 201 -5.69 -16.41 -30.27
CA GLU A 201 -7.08 -16.00 -30.16
C GLU A 201 -7.84 -17.00 -29.31
N TYR A 202 -8.70 -16.50 -28.41
CA TYR A 202 -9.41 -17.34 -27.44
C TYR A 202 -10.90 -16.98 -27.42
N GLU A 203 -11.72 -17.94 -27.02
CA GLU A 203 -13.14 -17.79 -26.79
C GLU A 203 -13.52 -18.18 -25.36
N SER A 204 -14.66 -17.64 -24.89
CA SER A 204 -15.16 -17.90 -23.53
C SER A 204 -16.08 -19.13 -23.50
N ASN A 205 -15.87 -19.98 -22.49
CA ASN A 205 -16.76 -21.09 -22.16
C ASN A 205 -17.94 -20.66 -21.27
N VAL A 206 -18.04 -19.38 -20.96
CA VAL A 206 -19.10 -18.79 -20.14
C VAL A 206 -20.19 -18.24 -21.05
N ALA A 207 -21.43 -18.73 -20.91
CA ALA A 207 -22.54 -18.21 -21.70
C ALA A 207 -22.90 -16.79 -21.31
N ALA A 208 -23.18 -15.95 -22.31
CA ALA A 208 -23.65 -14.58 -22.09
C ALA A 208 -25.01 -14.58 -21.35
N GLY A 209 -25.20 -13.57 -20.49
CA GLY A 209 -26.44 -13.44 -19.72
C GLY A 209 -26.26 -12.59 -18.48
N ILE A 210 -26.87 -13.00 -17.37
CA ILE A 210 -26.82 -12.31 -16.10
C ILE A 210 -25.92 -13.07 -15.14
N PHE A 211 -25.05 -12.34 -14.47
CA PHE A 211 -24.06 -12.85 -13.52
C PHE A 211 -24.31 -12.26 -12.14
N ASN A 212 -24.37 -13.12 -11.11
CA ASN A 212 -24.38 -12.69 -9.72
C ASN A 212 -22.92 -12.62 -9.24
N GLN A 213 -22.45 -11.42 -8.97
CA GLN A 213 -21.06 -11.15 -8.66
C GLN A 213 -20.92 -10.60 -7.26
N ASN A 214 -19.94 -11.14 -6.52
CA ASN A 214 -19.52 -10.65 -5.21
C ASN A 214 -18.00 -10.43 -5.23
N TYR A 215 -17.57 -9.23 -4.90
CA TYR A 215 -16.17 -8.88 -4.83
C TYR A 215 -15.80 -8.45 -3.41
N TYR A 216 -14.82 -9.12 -2.86
CA TYR A 216 -14.26 -8.86 -1.56
C TYR A 216 -12.85 -8.29 -1.74
N TYR A 217 -12.59 -7.16 -1.13
CA TYR A 217 -11.28 -6.56 -1.03
C TYR A 217 -10.93 -6.38 0.43
N SER A 218 -9.75 -6.83 0.82
CA SER A 218 -9.17 -6.58 2.13
C SER A 218 -7.73 -6.15 1.96
N SER A 219 -7.35 -5.08 2.64
CA SER A 219 -5.95 -4.70 2.75
C SER A 219 -5.55 -4.45 4.19
N THR A 220 -4.29 -4.73 4.50
CA THR A 220 -3.70 -4.51 5.83
C THR A 220 -2.28 -4.02 5.69
N GLY A 221 -1.78 -3.39 6.75
CA GLY A 221 -0.39 -2.96 6.81
C GLY A 221 -0.21 -1.51 7.19
N TYR A 222 1.03 -1.07 7.13
CA TYR A 222 1.40 0.27 7.59
C TYR A 222 2.64 0.79 6.85
N ASN A 223 2.78 2.11 6.85
CA ASN A 223 4.03 2.81 6.61
C ASN A 223 4.46 3.48 7.92
N GLY A 224 5.61 3.11 8.45
CA GLY A 224 6.14 3.62 9.72
C GLY A 224 7.45 4.38 9.51
N LYS A 225 7.60 5.50 10.21
CA LYS A 225 8.77 6.37 10.17
C LYS A 225 9.41 6.45 11.55
N TYR A 226 10.64 5.99 11.65
CA TYR A 226 11.49 6.13 12.82
C TYR A 226 12.41 7.33 12.62
N ALA A 227 12.49 8.23 13.58
CA ALA A 227 13.34 9.42 13.50
C ALA A 227 14.25 9.54 14.72
N PHE A 228 15.55 9.61 14.46
CA PHE A 228 16.54 10.08 15.43
C PHE A 228 16.77 11.56 15.16
N ASN A 229 16.53 12.39 16.17
CA ASN A 229 16.61 13.82 16.05
C ASN A 229 17.61 14.41 17.02
N PHE A 230 18.34 15.42 16.52
CA PHE A 230 19.19 16.30 17.30
C PHE A 230 18.87 17.75 16.96
N ALA A 231 18.75 18.60 17.97
CA ALA A 231 18.49 20.02 17.78
C ALA A 231 19.21 20.86 18.85
N THR A 232 19.51 22.10 18.52
CA THR A 232 20.13 23.06 19.41
C THR A 232 19.51 24.44 19.24
N GLU A 233 19.54 25.23 20.33
CA GLU A 233 19.13 26.62 20.36
C GLU A 233 20.35 27.51 20.46
N ILE A 234 20.46 28.52 19.60
CA ILE A 234 21.58 29.44 19.49
C ILE A 234 21.13 30.83 19.91
N LYS A 235 21.78 31.37 20.91
CA LYS A 235 21.58 32.72 21.47
C LYS A 235 20.12 33.04 21.83
N ASN A 236 19.31 32.05 22.14
CA ASN A 236 17.87 32.14 22.38
C ASN A 236 17.07 32.79 21.20
N VAL A 237 17.63 32.77 20.00
CA VAL A 237 17.02 33.38 18.81
C VAL A 237 16.72 32.36 17.74
N VAL A 238 17.69 31.48 17.44
CA VAL A 238 17.57 30.51 16.35
C VAL A 238 17.70 29.11 16.89
N SER A 239 16.78 28.24 16.50
CA SER A 239 16.87 26.80 16.71
C SER A 239 17.18 26.10 15.40
N ILE A 240 18.11 25.17 15.39
CA ILE A 240 18.44 24.33 14.25
C ILE A 240 18.32 22.87 14.66
N GLY A 241 17.96 22.02 13.73
CA GLY A 241 17.81 20.59 14.00
C GLY A 241 18.01 19.72 12.77
N ILE A 242 18.34 18.47 13.03
CA ILE A 242 18.50 17.42 12.01
C ILE A 242 17.74 16.17 12.42
N ASN A 243 17.07 15.53 11.46
CA ASN A 243 16.53 14.18 11.57
C ASN A 243 17.32 13.22 10.70
N LEU A 244 17.54 12.03 11.23
CA LEU A 244 17.88 10.85 10.46
C LEU A 244 16.69 9.90 10.54
N ASN A 245 16.07 9.64 9.40
CA ASN A 245 14.84 8.88 9.35
C ASN A 245 15.09 7.51 8.69
N SER A 246 14.43 6.48 9.24
CA SER A 246 14.27 5.18 8.62
C SER A 246 12.77 4.94 8.39
N ASN A 247 12.39 4.67 7.15
CA ASN A 247 11.02 4.37 6.78
C ASN A 247 10.91 2.87 6.49
N ASN A 248 9.83 2.26 6.95
CA ASN A 248 9.52 0.87 6.67
C ASN A 248 8.05 0.75 6.34
N PHE A 249 7.73 0.11 5.23
CA PHE A 249 6.36 -0.20 4.90
C PHE A 249 6.15 -1.69 4.69
N ASN A 250 4.94 -2.12 4.99
CA ASN A 250 4.44 -3.45 4.77
C ASN A 250 2.98 -3.31 4.30
N TYR A 251 2.66 -3.92 3.18
CA TYR A 251 1.33 -3.89 2.60
C TYR A 251 0.93 -5.28 2.15
N ARG A 252 -0.26 -5.69 2.55
CA ARG A 252 -0.90 -6.92 2.07
C ARG A 252 -2.27 -6.57 1.54
N GLN A 253 -2.61 -7.14 0.40
CA GLN A 253 -3.93 -7.03 -0.21
C GLN A 253 -4.40 -8.43 -0.58
N SER A 254 -5.65 -8.72 -0.32
CA SER A 254 -6.34 -9.90 -0.82
C SER A 254 -7.61 -9.45 -1.50
N THR A 255 -7.85 -9.96 -2.70
CA THR A 255 -9.09 -9.76 -3.43
C THR A 255 -9.68 -11.11 -3.79
N PHE A 256 -10.98 -11.24 -3.67
CA PHE A 256 -11.71 -12.43 -4.09
C PHE A 256 -12.97 -12.03 -4.85
N LEU A 257 -13.04 -12.41 -6.10
CA LEU A 257 -14.24 -12.29 -6.91
C LEU A 257 -14.91 -13.66 -6.99
N ASN A 258 -16.20 -13.69 -6.70
CA ASN A 258 -17.07 -14.83 -6.85
C ASN A 258 -18.15 -14.47 -7.86
N GLU A 259 -18.24 -15.22 -8.95
CA GLU A 259 -19.24 -15.07 -9.98
C GLU A 259 -20.02 -16.36 -10.14
N THR A 260 -21.35 -16.24 -10.17
CA THR A 260 -22.25 -17.37 -10.45
C THR A 260 -23.27 -16.99 -11.51
N ASN A 261 -23.64 -17.94 -12.34
CA ASN A 261 -24.67 -17.77 -13.35
C ASN A 261 -25.46 -19.07 -13.57
N ASN A 262 -26.64 -18.93 -14.16
CA ASN A 262 -27.48 -20.04 -14.64
C ASN A 262 -27.79 -19.84 -16.13
N ASN A 263 -26.89 -19.21 -16.88
CA ASN A 263 -27.08 -18.89 -18.29
C ASN A 263 -27.07 -20.17 -19.13
N PHE A 264 -28.01 -20.27 -20.08
CA PHE A 264 -28.15 -21.44 -20.91
C PHE A 264 -27.05 -21.53 -21.97
N GLY A 265 -26.47 -22.71 -22.15
CA GLY A 265 -25.48 -23.00 -23.21
C GLY A 265 -24.00 -22.84 -22.78
N GLY A 266 -23.70 -22.40 -21.57
CA GLY A 266 -22.34 -22.35 -21.04
C GLY A 266 -21.98 -23.59 -20.24
N SER A 267 -20.69 -23.94 -20.25
CA SER A 267 -20.15 -25.05 -19.45
C SER A 267 -19.75 -24.58 -18.03
N ILE A 268 -19.55 -23.29 -17.86
CA ILE A 268 -19.06 -22.67 -16.60
C ILE A 268 -20.21 -21.90 -15.95
N SER A 269 -20.59 -22.32 -14.75
CA SER A 269 -21.62 -21.65 -13.94
C SER A 269 -21.09 -20.96 -12.69
N TYR A 270 -19.81 -21.18 -12.36
CA TYR A 270 -19.14 -20.63 -11.20
C TYR A 270 -17.69 -20.30 -11.51
N ILE A 271 -17.26 -19.10 -11.15
CA ILE A 271 -15.86 -18.69 -11.19
C ILE A 271 -15.51 -18.06 -9.86
N GLY A 272 -14.43 -18.56 -9.22
CA GLY A 272 -13.81 -17.95 -8.06
C GLY A 272 -12.39 -17.49 -8.43
N PHE A 273 -12.12 -16.20 -8.34
CA PHE A 273 -10.80 -15.64 -8.64
C PHE A 273 -10.25 -14.89 -7.44
N GLN A 274 -9.15 -15.41 -6.91
CA GLN A 274 -8.41 -14.80 -5.80
C GLN A 274 -7.08 -14.25 -6.27
N ASN A 275 -6.75 -13.05 -5.79
CA ASN A 275 -5.44 -12.44 -6.01
C ASN A 275 -4.91 -11.89 -4.69
N ASP A 276 -3.70 -12.28 -4.34
CA ASP A 276 -3.01 -11.84 -3.12
C ASP A 276 -1.72 -11.10 -3.50
N LEU A 277 -1.58 -9.89 -2.98
CA LEU A 277 -0.39 -9.06 -3.17
C LEU A 277 0.28 -8.82 -1.82
N TYR A 278 1.59 -9.02 -1.77
CA TYR A 278 2.42 -8.65 -0.64
C TYR A 278 3.58 -7.78 -1.09
N THR A 279 3.64 -6.56 -0.55
CA THR A 279 4.70 -5.62 -0.86
C THR A 279 5.33 -5.11 0.44
N TYR A 280 6.64 -5.06 0.50
CA TYR A 280 7.37 -4.51 1.63
C TYR A 280 8.60 -3.76 1.15
N GLY A 281 9.05 -2.82 1.98
CA GLY A 281 10.23 -2.05 1.65
C GLY A 281 10.65 -1.12 2.77
N GLY A 282 11.76 -0.44 2.54
CA GLY A 282 12.27 0.53 3.47
C GLY A 282 13.22 1.51 2.81
N GLY A 283 13.48 2.61 3.51
CA GLY A 283 14.38 3.66 3.02
C GLY A 283 14.92 4.52 4.15
N PHE A 284 15.94 5.30 3.82
CA PHE A 284 16.55 6.26 4.72
C PHE A 284 16.45 7.67 4.14
N SER A 285 16.24 8.64 5.01
CA SER A 285 16.26 10.05 4.63
C SER A 285 16.86 10.92 5.74
N ALA A 286 17.36 12.08 5.37
CA ALA A 286 17.81 13.11 6.29
C ALA A 286 17.00 14.39 6.07
N GLN A 287 16.71 15.11 7.14
CA GLN A 287 15.96 16.35 7.10
C GLN A 287 16.65 17.38 8.00
N ILE A 288 16.78 18.60 7.52
CA ILE A 288 17.33 19.74 8.28
C ILE A 288 16.23 20.78 8.42
N GLY A 289 16.16 21.42 9.58
CA GLY A 289 15.20 22.47 9.86
C GLY A 289 15.75 23.58 10.71
N ALA A 290 15.10 24.74 10.65
CA ALA A 290 15.38 25.89 11.47
C ALA A 290 14.08 26.58 11.92
N ILE A 291 14.13 27.22 13.09
CA ILE A 291 13.10 28.11 13.65
C ILE A 291 13.82 29.36 14.18
N ALA A 292 13.34 30.54 13.79
CA ALA A 292 13.84 31.84 14.24
C ALA A 292 12.72 32.65 14.86
#